data_4ac4e4389d8b6e338b944700a13aff42
#
_entry.id   4ac4e4389d8b6e338b944700a13aff42
#
_cell.length_a   1.000
_cell.length_b   1.000
_cell.length_c   1.000
_cell.angle_alpha   90.00
_cell.angle_beta   90.00
_cell.angle_gamma   90.00
#
_symmetry.space_group_name_H-M   'P 1'
#
loop_
_entity.id
_entity.type
_entity.pdbx_description
1 polymer ?
#
loop_
_entity_poly.entity_id
_entity_poly.type
_entity_poly.pdbx_seq_one_letter_code
_entity_poly.pdbx_strand_id
1 'polypeptide(L)'
;MSEHSSYIQNSLTTSASKEVVLAIQNLSFAYALTPDRNVVEDFSCEVCAGQISLLLGPTGSGKSTILSLIKPEIAPQGRREGSIAVCGQEVSTITQAQSVDTIAFVPQVTSQALVCETPLKELAFGLENRGVSEKEMRRRIFETVSFFGVESLLHKRCNELSGGEQQLVALAAALVMRPKLLLLDEPTSQLDPFAQKNFTALLERVARELNVAVLVATHDVAAFEHLADIRIHLDGEKPNVLQADSSSRQALCPRSSAPNQASTTADSTPVLEFSAVTFAYPQSDQLVLGKCSLEVTGREIRALVGGNGSGKSTLLKLAAGVLRPRRGHIYNQLQQSQGYIPQDPELLFTCQSVGEELAQWQQGGTYSDQDVQELLEASGLLARTTYQKLMSSHPYDLSGGQQQLLALVKVLLTKARLLILDEPTKGLDAPTKDAVVNLLSRAQSEGATIVIATHDMQLISRVADNVSLVFDGQISLTEPTSEFFENSWVWSAE
;
A
#
# COMPACT_ATOMS: atom_id res chain seq x y z
N MET A 1 65.34 -34.73 15.42
CA MET A 1 64.92 -35.17 14.11
C MET A 1 63.49 -34.83 13.96
N SER A 2 63.23 -33.66 13.55
CA SER A 2 62.94 -33.04 12.24
C SER A 2 61.57 -33.37 11.77
N GLU A 3 60.75 -32.29 11.83
CA GLU A 3 60.07 -31.65 10.71
C GLU A 3 58.82 -32.36 10.18
N HIS A 4 57.67 -31.84 10.55
CA HIS A 4 56.64 -31.55 9.60
C HIS A 4 55.62 -30.58 10.29
N SER A 5 56.09 -29.32 10.33
CA SER A 5 55.20 -28.16 10.58
C SER A 5 54.95 -27.52 9.22
N SER A 6 53.81 -26.90 9.08
CA SER A 6 53.40 -25.98 8.00
C SER A 6 52.82 -26.65 6.74
N TYR A 7 51.51 -26.49 6.57
CA TYR A 7 50.83 -25.94 5.40
C TYR A 7 49.33 -25.99 5.64
N ILE A 8 48.81 -25.11 6.54
CA ILE A 8 47.45 -24.62 6.46
C ILE A 8 47.57 -23.10 6.37
N GLN A 9 47.84 -22.63 5.16
CA GLN A 9 47.73 -21.23 4.82
C GLN A 9 46.42 -20.99 4.11
N ASN A 10 45.59 -20.21 4.78
CA ASN A 10 44.73 -19.16 4.23
C ASN A 10 44.14 -19.40 2.84
N SER A 11 42.90 -19.88 2.82
CA SER A 11 41.91 -19.42 1.85
C SER A 11 40.93 -18.47 2.56
N LEU A 12 41.39 -17.31 2.97
CA LEU A 12 40.58 -16.14 3.19
C LEU A 12 40.21 -15.64 1.79
N THR A 13 39.07 -16.09 1.29
CA THR A 13 38.37 -15.38 0.22
C THR A 13 38.11 -13.99 0.74
N THR A 14 38.81 -13.02 0.20
CA THR A 14 38.55 -11.59 0.30
C THR A 14 37.13 -11.34 -0.18
N SER A 15 36.16 -11.33 0.72
CA SER A 15 34.89 -10.64 0.50
C SER A 15 35.24 -9.15 0.40
N ALA A 16 35.17 -8.61 -0.81
CA ALA A 16 35.26 -7.16 -1.00
C ALA A 16 34.30 -6.51 0.00
N SER A 17 34.83 -5.69 0.91
CA SER A 17 34.04 -4.94 1.88
C SER A 17 33.07 -4.06 1.09
N LYS A 18 31.78 -4.34 1.16
CA LYS A 18 30.77 -3.52 0.50
C LYS A 18 30.85 -2.10 1.07
N GLU A 19 30.82 -1.09 0.20
CA GLU A 19 30.87 0.31 0.59
C GLU A 19 29.61 0.66 1.40
N VAL A 20 29.77 1.14 2.64
CA VAL A 20 28.67 1.60 3.48
C VAL A 20 28.22 2.97 2.98
N VAL A 21 26.97 3.06 2.52
CA VAL A 21 26.35 4.29 2.00
C VAL A 21 25.56 5.01 3.08
N LEU A 22 24.82 4.29 3.93
CA LEU A 22 24.09 4.84 5.04
C LEU A 22 24.55 4.19 6.35
N ALA A 23 24.91 4.99 7.33
CA ALA A 23 25.17 4.54 8.70
C ALA A 23 24.37 5.36 9.69
N ILE A 24 23.55 4.70 10.52
CA ILE A 24 22.79 5.32 11.61
C ILE A 24 23.28 4.72 12.92
N GLN A 25 23.60 5.55 13.91
CA GLN A 25 24.11 5.11 15.21
C GLN A 25 23.32 5.77 16.36
N ASN A 26 22.72 4.94 17.20
CA ASN A 26 22.01 5.31 18.44
C ASN A 26 20.98 6.44 18.23
N LEU A 27 20.27 6.42 17.10
CA LEU A 27 19.31 7.45 16.75
C LEU A 27 18.09 7.37 17.66
N SER A 28 17.83 8.47 18.37
CA SER A 28 16.58 8.69 19.11
C SER A 28 15.96 10.00 18.65
N PHE A 29 14.63 10.01 18.48
CA PHE A 29 13.92 11.19 18.02
C PHE A 29 12.56 11.37 18.67
N ALA A 30 12.27 12.61 19.11
CA ALA A 30 10.98 13.06 19.59
C ALA A 30 10.54 14.31 18.83
N TYR A 31 9.30 14.37 18.38
CA TYR A 31 8.75 15.57 17.71
C TYR A 31 8.67 16.76 18.66
N ALA A 32 8.86 17.98 18.14
CA ALA A 32 8.80 19.21 18.92
C ALA A 32 7.45 19.40 19.67
N LEU A 33 6.36 18.91 19.10
CA LEU A 33 5.01 18.97 19.70
C LEU A 33 4.77 17.93 20.79
N THR A 34 5.59 16.86 20.84
CA THR A 34 5.49 15.78 21.83
C THR A 34 6.88 15.41 22.35
N PRO A 35 7.60 16.34 23.02
CA PRO A 35 9.01 16.18 23.36
C PRO A 35 9.28 15.07 24.40
N ASP A 36 8.27 14.69 25.17
CA ASP A 36 8.35 13.67 26.21
C ASP A 36 8.18 12.22 25.68
N ARG A 37 7.89 12.08 24.37
CA ARG A 37 7.69 10.77 23.75
C ARG A 37 8.63 10.58 22.57
N ASN A 38 9.59 9.69 22.71
CA ASN A 38 10.39 9.25 21.56
C ASN A 38 9.53 8.42 20.60
N VAL A 39 9.64 8.75 19.32
CA VAL A 39 9.02 7.97 18.21
C VAL A 39 10.02 6.97 17.66
N VAL A 40 11.31 7.29 17.75
CA VAL A 40 12.43 6.41 17.45
C VAL A 40 13.30 6.37 18.69
N GLU A 41 13.79 5.18 19.07
CA GLU A 41 14.56 4.98 20.29
C GLU A 41 15.74 4.02 20.02
N ASP A 42 16.97 4.51 20.28
CA ASP A 42 18.25 3.76 20.15
C ASP A 42 18.40 2.95 18.85
N PHE A 43 18.01 3.57 17.72
CA PHE A 43 18.01 2.92 16.42
C PHE A 43 19.39 2.99 15.77
N SER A 44 19.91 1.83 15.33
CA SER A 44 21.19 1.74 14.61
C SER A 44 21.07 0.77 13.43
N CYS A 45 21.56 1.18 12.26
CA CYS A 45 21.64 0.31 11.09
C CYS A 45 22.70 0.79 10.10
N GLU A 46 23.12 -0.11 9.21
CA GLU A 46 24.00 0.19 8.07
C GLU A 46 23.37 -0.35 6.79
N VAL A 47 23.47 0.42 5.70
CA VAL A 47 23.04 0.01 4.36
C VAL A 47 24.21 0.23 3.40
N CYS A 48 24.59 -0.84 2.67
CA CYS A 48 25.69 -0.80 1.73
C CYS A 48 25.23 -0.57 0.28
N ALA A 49 26.13 -0.11 -0.57
CA ALA A 49 25.91 0.01 -2.00
C ALA A 49 25.40 -1.32 -2.59
N GLY A 50 24.42 -1.25 -3.49
CA GLY A 50 23.84 -2.42 -4.14
C GLY A 50 22.97 -3.30 -3.24
N GLN A 51 22.65 -2.89 -2.01
CA GLN A 51 21.80 -3.64 -1.08
C GLN A 51 20.38 -3.07 -1.02
N ILE A 52 19.41 -3.98 -0.79
CA ILE A 52 18.03 -3.64 -0.46
C ILE A 52 17.80 -3.98 1.01
N SER A 53 17.52 -2.95 1.81
CA SER A 53 17.22 -3.07 3.22
C SER A 53 15.76 -2.73 3.47
N LEU A 54 15.05 -3.55 4.23
CA LEU A 54 13.66 -3.32 4.61
C LEU A 54 13.58 -2.79 6.04
N LEU A 55 12.81 -1.72 6.21
CA LEU A 55 12.41 -1.17 7.49
C LEU A 55 10.97 -1.58 7.75
N LEU A 56 10.78 -2.54 8.65
CA LEU A 56 9.53 -3.23 8.91
C LEU A 56 8.93 -2.80 10.25
N GLY A 57 7.62 -2.78 10.36
CA GLY A 57 6.91 -2.49 11.60
C GLY A 57 5.48 -2.01 11.35
N PRO A 58 4.63 -1.98 12.37
CA PRO A 58 3.26 -1.53 12.26
C PRO A 58 3.15 -0.04 11.89
N THR A 59 1.96 0.39 11.51
CA THR A 59 1.67 1.81 11.27
C THR A 59 1.95 2.61 12.55
N GLY A 60 2.69 3.72 12.43
CA GLY A 60 3.08 4.55 13.56
C GLY A 60 4.33 4.09 14.32
N SER A 61 5.07 3.08 13.84
CA SER A 61 6.34 2.63 14.46
C SER A 61 7.55 3.53 14.19
N GLY A 62 7.39 4.63 13.45
CA GLY A 62 8.47 5.57 13.16
C GLY A 62 9.19 5.36 11.83
N LYS A 63 8.77 4.44 10.96
CA LYS A 63 9.40 4.17 9.64
C LYS A 63 9.58 5.44 8.80
N SER A 64 8.48 6.11 8.50
CA SER A 64 8.51 7.36 7.70
C SER A 64 9.29 8.47 8.40
N THR A 65 9.31 8.50 9.74
CA THR A 65 10.10 9.44 10.52
C THR A 65 11.59 9.19 10.31
N ILE A 66 12.04 7.92 10.35
CA ILE A 66 13.43 7.55 10.09
C ILE A 66 13.83 7.97 8.68
N LEU A 67 13.02 7.63 7.65
CA LEU A 67 13.30 8.03 6.27
C LEU A 67 13.42 9.56 6.13
N SER A 68 12.50 10.31 6.76
CA SER A 68 12.51 11.77 6.71
C SER A 68 13.73 12.38 7.43
N LEU A 69 14.23 11.77 8.51
CA LEU A 69 15.42 12.23 9.21
C LEU A 69 16.71 12.05 8.40
N ILE A 70 16.74 11.06 7.46
CA ILE A 70 17.88 10.86 6.57
C ILE A 70 17.95 11.94 5.49
N LYS A 71 16.80 12.51 5.08
CA LYS A 71 16.71 13.53 4.02
C LYS A 71 16.55 14.93 4.64
N PRO A 72 17.62 15.77 4.69
CA PRO A 72 17.60 17.04 5.41
C PRO A 72 16.44 17.98 5.07
N GLU A 73 16.02 18.00 3.78
CA GLU A 73 14.99 18.93 3.30
C GLU A 73 13.58 18.62 3.82
N ILE A 74 13.34 17.40 4.28
CA ILE A 74 12.05 16.95 4.81
C ILE A 74 12.16 16.50 6.27
N ALA A 75 13.32 16.72 6.90
CA ALA A 75 13.54 16.32 8.29
C ALA A 75 12.58 17.04 9.23
N PRO A 76 11.81 16.31 10.06
CA PRO A 76 10.88 16.92 10.98
C PRO A 76 11.60 17.66 12.11
N GLN A 77 10.93 18.70 12.66
CA GLN A 77 11.44 19.44 13.82
C GLN A 77 11.26 18.63 15.10
N GLY A 78 12.33 18.53 15.90
CA GLY A 78 12.28 17.79 17.15
C GLY A 78 13.65 17.65 17.81
N ARG A 79 13.68 16.91 18.93
CA ARG A 79 14.91 16.54 19.61
C ARG A 79 15.48 15.27 18.97
N ARG A 80 16.70 15.38 18.41
CA ARG A 80 17.45 14.26 17.83
C ARG A 80 18.70 13.98 18.64
N GLU A 81 18.94 12.73 18.97
CA GLU A 81 20.18 12.21 19.55
C GLU A 81 20.74 11.12 18.59
N GLY A 82 22.03 10.85 18.69
CA GLY A 82 22.73 9.94 17.77
C GLY A 82 23.18 10.60 16.48
N SER A 83 23.66 9.79 15.53
CA SER A 83 24.23 10.27 14.26
C SER A 83 23.63 9.56 13.05
N ILE A 84 23.51 10.28 11.94
CA ILE A 84 23.10 9.77 10.63
C ILE A 84 24.13 10.23 9.63
N ALA A 85 24.85 9.29 9.01
CA ALA A 85 25.87 9.60 8.00
C ALA A 85 25.50 8.96 6.66
N VAL A 86 25.62 9.72 5.57
CA VAL A 86 25.44 9.25 4.19
C VAL A 86 26.76 9.45 3.44
N CYS A 87 27.27 8.39 2.84
CA CYS A 87 28.59 8.36 2.22
C CYS A 87 29.71 8.90 3.15
N GLY A 88 29.60 8.58 4.44
CA GLY A 88 30.57 9.03 5.47
C GLY A 88 30.40 10.48 5.95
N GLN A 89 29.43 11.24 5.43
CA GLN A 89 29.18 12.61 5.83
C GLN A 89 27.89 12.70 6.69
N GLU A 90 27.98 13.35 7.86
CA GLU A 90 26.82 13.58 8.75
C GLU A 90 25.75 14.41 8.04
N VAL A 91 24.49 13.96 8.04
CA VAL A 91 23.38 14.58 7.29
C VAL A 91 23.12 16.04 7.69
N SER A 92 23.42 16.43 8.94
CA SER A 92 23.30 17.82 9.40
C SER A 92 24.31 18.78 8.76
N THR A 93 25.36 18.25 8.13
CA THR A 93 26.43 19.04 7.47
C THR A 93 26.35 18.99 5.95
N ILE A 94 25.50 18.12 5.40
CA ILE A 94 25.30 17.98 3.96
C ILE A 94 24.58 19.23 3.43
N THR A 95 25.13 19.85 2.40
CA THR A 95 24.44 20.95 1.71
C THR A 95 23.26 20.43 0.91
N GLN A 96 22.27 21.29 0.65
CA GLN A 96 21.10 20.91 -0.16
C GLN A 96 21.50 20.33 -1.53
N ALA A 97 22.51 20.93 -2.16
CA ALA A 97 23.05 20.46 -3.43
C ALA A 97 23.58 19.02 -3.35
N GLN A 98 24.38 18.73 -2.31
CA GLN A 98 24.91 17.38 -2.06
C GLN A 98 23.80 16.39 -1.71
N SER A 99 22.82 16.82 -0.90
CA SER A 99 21.67 15.98 -0.55
C SER A 99 20.89 15.54 -1.78
N VAL A 100 20.57 16.46 -2.69
CA VAL A 100 19.85 16.17 -3.94
C VAL A 100 20.62 15.21 -4.84
N ASP A 101 21.96 15.35 -4.92
CA ASP A 101 22.81 14.48 -5.74
C ASP A 101 23.05 13.09 -5.11
N THR A 102 22.85 12.96 -3.79
CA THR A 102 23.23 11.74 -3.06
C THR A 102 22.04 10.95 -2.59
N ILE A 103 20.97 11.60 -2.16
CA ILE A 103 19.81 10.98 -1.50
C ILE A 103 18.55 11.26 -2.31
N ALA A 104 17.93 10.22 -2.84
CA ALA A 104 16.61 10.29 -3.43
C ALA A 104 15.55 9.79 -2.46
N PHE A 105 14.37 10.38 -2.50
CA PHE A 105 13.23 10.00 -1.68
C PHE A 105 11.96 9.91 -2.52
N VAL A 106 11.26 8.79 -2.43
CA VAL A 106 9.96 8.57 -3.06
C VAL A 106 8.93 8.38 -1.95
N PRO A 107 7.98 9.29 -1.79
CA PRO A 107 6.96 9.23 -0.75
C PRO A 107 5.86 8.22 -1.07
N GLN A 108 5.09 7.85 -0.05
CA GLN A 108 3.95 6.94 -0.14
C GLN A 108 2.88 7.42 -1.14
N VAL A 109 2.61 8.73 -1.17
CA VAL A 109 1.62 9.34 -2.07
C VAL A 109 2.33 10.00 -3.24
N THR A 110 2.57 9.24 -4.31
CA THR A 110 3.33 9.71 -5.48
C THR A 110 2.63 10.80 -6.27
N SER A 111 1.29 10.85 -6.27
CA SER A 111 0.53 11.92 -6.94
C SER A 111 0.83 13.31 -6.36
N GLN A 112 1.30 13.41 -5.11
CA GLN A 112 1.72 14.67 -4.49
C GLN A 112 3.20 14.99 -4.76
N ALA A 113 3.98 13.99 -5.16
CA ALA A 113 5.40 14.16 -5.48
C ALA A 113 5.62 14.64 -6.91
N LEU A 114 4.71 14.31 -7.84
CA LEU A 114 4.79 14.76 -9.23
C LEU A 114 4.26 16.19 -9.36
N VAL A 115 5.16 17.12 -9.60
CA VAL A 115 4.84 18.57 -9.66
C VAL A 115 4.67 19.10 -11.08
N CYS A 116 5.18 18.37 -12.10
CA CYS A 116 5.12 18.77 -13.47
C CYS A 116 3.90 18.19 -14.20
N GLU A 117 3.54 18.83 -15.33
CA GLU A 117 2.39 18.41 -16.14
C GLU A 117 2.60 17.05 -16.83
N THR A 118 3.84 16.76 -17.25
CA THR A 118 4.19 15.54 -17.98
C THR A 118 5.42 14.86 -17.39
N PRO A 119 5.55 13.53 -17.52
CA PRO A 119 6.74 12.77 -17.09
C PRO A 119 8.05 13.30 -17.65
N LEU A 120 8.07 13.74 -18.91
CA LEU A 120 9.27 14.33 -19.51
C LEU A 120 9.74 15.57 -18.73
N LYS A 121 8.81 16.46 -18.38
CA LYS A 121 9.11 17.66 -17.59
C LYS A 121 9.52 17.29 -16.17
N GLU A 122 8.90 16.26 -15.58
CA GLU A 122 9.23 15.79 -14.24
C GLU A 122 10.67 15.25 -14.15
N LEU A 123 11.10 14.44 -15.14
CA LEU A 123 12.47 13.97 -15.22
C LEU A 123 13.47 15.11 -15.46
N ALA A 124 13.10 16.12 -16.24
CA ALA A 124 13.96 17.28 -16.53
C ALA A 124 14.09 18.22 -15.33
N PHE A 125 13.04 18.35 -14.51
CA PHE A 125 12.90 19.36 -13.46
C PHE A 125 14.08 19.41 -12.49
N GLY A 126 14.49 18.23 -11.95
CA GLY A 126 15.62 18.16 -11.02
C GLY A 126 16.95 18.53 -11.69
N LEU A 127 17.15 18.09 -12.94
CA LEU A 127 18.36 18.35 -13.72
C LEU A 127 18.49 19.82 -14.12
N GLU A 128 17.37 20.47 -14.50
CA GLU A 128 17.31 21.91 -14.80
C GLU A 128 17.66 22.75 -13.58
N ASN A 129 17.10 22.43 -12.41
CA ASN A 129 17.41 23.13 -11.16
C ASN A 129 18.87 22.99 -10.73
N ARG A 130 19.53 21.92 -11.16
CA ARG A 130 20.97 21.70 -10.92
C ARG A 130 21.86 22.36 -11.99
N GLY A 131 21.28 23.01 -13.00
CA GLY A 131 22.03 23.63 -14.10
C GLY A 131 22.78 22.61 -14.97
N VAL A 132 22.28 21.37 -15.07
CA VAL A 132 22.87 20.34 -15.93
C VAL A 132 22.73 20.79 -17.38
N SER A 133 23.82 20.64 -18.17
CA SER A 133 23.77 21.03 -19.58
C SER A 133 22.69 20.25 -20.36
N GLU A 134 22.07 20.89 -21.34
CA GLU A 134 21.01 20.28 -22.16
C GLU A 134 21.43 18.94 -22.75
N LYS A 135 22.68 18.84 -23.23
CA LYS A 135 23.22 17.60 -23.80
C LYS A 135 23.25 16.47 -22.77
N GLU A 136 23.74 16.75 -21.57
CA GLU A 136 23.82 15.76 -20.48
C GLU A 136 22.44 15.43 -19.93
N MET A 137 21.55 16.40 -19.83
CA MET A 137 20.16 16.21 -19.42
C MET A 137 19.44 15.24 -20.35
N ARG A 138 19.49 15.46 -21.65
CA ARG A 138 18.89 14.58 -22.66
C ARG A 138 19.45 13.15 -22.54
N ARG A 139 20.75 13.01 -22.33
CA ARG A 139 21.38 11.71 -22.15
C ARG A 139 20.85 10.97 -20.90
N ARG A 140 20.81 11.65 -19.74
CA ARG A 140 20.35 11.04 -18.49
C ARG A 140 18.87 10.66 -18.57
N ILE A 141 18.04 11.52 -19.13
CA ILE A 141 16.60 11.23 -19.31
C ILE A 141 16.46 10.00 -20.24
N PHE A 142 17.14 9.96 -21.37
CA PHE A 142 17.06 8.84 -22.29
C PHE A 142 17.50 7.52 -21.64
N GLU A 143 18.64 7.50 -20.94
CA GLU A 143 19.14 6.32 -20.23
C GLU A 143 18.14 5.83 -19.18
N THR A 144 17.61 6.77 -18.37
CA THR A 144 16.61 6.44 -17.33
C THR A 144 15.32 5.90 -17.94
N VAL A 145 14.79 6.58 -18.94
CA VAL A 145 13.55 6.19 -19.63
C VAL A 145 13.66 4.79 -20.24
N SER A 146 14.79 4.52 -20.94
CA SER A 146 15.05 3.21 -21.54
C SER A 146 15.25 2.11 -20.47
N PHE A 147 15.89 2.44 -19.35
CA PHE A 147 16.05 1.50 -18.23
C PHE A 147 14.71 1.09 -17.62
N PHE A 148 13.79 2.05 -17.49
CA PHE A 148 12.45 1.85 -16.91
C PHE A 148 11.40 1.38 -17.91
N GLY A 149 11.63 1.52 -19.21
CA GLY A 149 10.65 1.19 -20.25
C GLY A 149 9.42 2.10 -20.23
N VAL A 150 9.59 3.38 -19.88
CA VAL A 150 8.48 4.36 -19.72
C VAL A 150 8.37 5.35 -20.87
N GLU A 151 8.94 5.06 -22.03
CA GLU A 151 8.95 5.92 -23.21
C GLU A 151 7.54 6.36 -23.63
N SER A 152 6.58 5.44 -23.58
CA SER A 152 5.19 5.69 -23.96
C SER A 152 4.44 6.64 -23.02
N LEU A 153 4.99 6.88 -21.82
CA LEU A 153 4.38 7.73 -20.81
C LEU A 153 4.83 9.19 -20.89
N LEU A 154 5.96 9.49 -21.53
CA LEU A 154 6.65 10.78 -21.48
C LEU A 154 5.79 11.99 -21.81
N HIS A 155 4.83 11.82 -22.71
CA HIS A 155 3.98 12.89 -23.22
C HIS A 155 2.54 12.86 -22.68
N LYS A 156 2.18 11.85 -21.86
CA LYS A 156 0.91 11.83 -21.16
C LYS A 156 0.90 12.89 -20.06
N ARG A 157 -0.28 13.28 -19.60
CA ARG A 157 -0.38 14.12 -18.39
C ARG A 157 -0.18 13.26 -17.13
N CYS A 158 0.57 13.77 -16.15
CA CYS A 158 0.82 13.03 -14.91
C CYS A 158 -0.46 12.65 -14.15
N ASN A 159 -1.52 13.44 -14.25
CA ASN A 159 -2.82 13.15 -13.65
C ASN A 159 -3.66 12.11 -14.41
N GLU A 160 -3.28 11.76 -15.64
CA GLU A 160 -3.92 10.72 -16.47
C GLU A 160 -3.25 9.35 -16.27
N LEU A 161 -2.10 9.32 -15.59
CA LEU A 161 -1.36 8.10 -15.33
C LEU A 161 -2.07 7.27 -14.23
N SER A 162 -2.05 5.95 -14.40
CA SER A 162 -2.43 5.02 -13.33
C SER A 162 -1.47 5.16 -12.13
N GLY A 163 -1.90 4.71 -10.94
CA GLY A 163 -1.06 4.74 -9.75
C GLY A 163 0.30 4.05 -9.94
N GLY A 164 0.33 2.92 -10.64
CA GLY A 164 1.57 2.22 -10.99
C GLY A 164 2.45 3.00 -11.96
N GLU A 165 1.86 3.63 -12.99
CA GLU A 165 2.61 4.50 -13.90
C GLU A 165 3.17 5.73 -13.17
N GLN A 166 2.40 6.35 -12.26
CA GLN A 166 2.88 7.46 -11.42
C GLN A 166 4.03 7.03 -10.53
N GLN A 167 3.96 5.83 -9.94
CA GLN A 167 5.03 5.28 -9.11
C GLN A 167 6.31 5.06 -9.90
N LEU A 168 6.21 4.50 -11.13
CA LEU A 168 7.35 4.31 -12.02
C LEU A 168 7.96 5.65 -12.45
N VAL A 169 7.14 6.64 -12.77
CA VAL A 169 7.61 7.99 -13.12
C VAL A 169 8.31 8.66 -11.94
N ALA A 170 7.75 8.57 -10.72
CA ALA A 170 8.37 9.13 -9.53
C ALA A 170 9.72 8.47 -9.21
N LEU A 171 9.81 7.14 -9.36
CA LEU A 171 11.05 6.41 -9.20
C LEU A 171 12.07 6.81 -10.29
N ALA A 172 11.66 6.93 -11.54
CA ALA A 172 12.52 7.36 -12.63
C ALA A 172 13.02 8.81 -12.41
N ALA A 173 12.15 9.73 -11.97
CA ALA A 173 12.52 11.11 -11.64
C ALA A 173 13.49 11.20 -10.46
N ALA A 174 13.38 10.32 -9.49
CA ALA A 174 14.32 10.19 -8.39
C ALA A 174 15.70 9.69 -8.86
N LEU A 175 15.74 8.73 -9.80
CA LEU A 175 16.96 8.08 -10.25
C LEU A 175 17.69 8.80 -11.39
N VAL A 176 17.03 9.67 -12.13
CA VAL A 176 17.69 10.51 -13.17
C VAL A 176 18.79 11.38 -12.61
N MET A 177 18.72 11.70 -11.31
CA MET A 177 19.76 12.42 -10.55
C MET A 177 20.97 11.54 -10.21
N ARG A 178 20.89 10.22 -10.40
CA ARG A 178 21.94 9.21 -10.08
C ARG A 178 22.34 9.20 -8.60
N PRO A 179 21.37 9.07 -7.68
CA PRO A 179 21.64 9.06 -6.24
C PRO A 179 22.45 7.83 -5.82
N LYS A 180 23.13 7.91 -4.69
CA LYS A 180 23.78 6.77 -4.02
C LYS A 180 22.85 6.03 -3.08
N LEU A 181 21.86 6.74 -2.51
CA LEU A 181 20.86 6.22 -1.57
C LEU A 181 19.46 6.52 -2.08
N LEU A 182 18.64 5.48 -2.17
CA LEU A 182 17.22 5.58 -2.51
C LEU A 182 16.38 5.20 -1.30
N LEU A 183 15.55 6.13 -0.85
CA LEU A 183 14.60 5.98 0.24
C LEU A 183 13.19 5.84 -0.34
N LEU A 184 12.47 4.79 0.05
CA LEU A 184 11.12 4.50 -0.43
C LEU A 184 10.18 4.33 0.76
N ASP A 185 9.10 5.11 0.79
CA ASP A 185 8.07 5.00 1.83
C ASP A 185 6.82 4.32 1.26
N GLU A 186 6.52 3.09 1.71
CA GLU A 186 5.38 2.25 1.30
C GLU A 186 5.17 2.20 -0.22
N PRO A 187 6.22 1.92 -1.03
CA PRO A 187 6.19 2.14 -2.48
C PRO A 187 5.21 1.23 -3.24
N THR A 188 4.73 0.15 -2.63
CA THR A 188 3.82 -0.80 -3.27
C THR A 188 2.38 -0.71 -2.77
N SER A 189 2.09 0.16 -1.80
CA SER A 189 0.78 0.25 -1.14
C SER A 189 -0.39 0.60 -2.08
N GLN A 190 -0.11 1.21 -3.24
CA GLN A 190 -1.12 1.62 -4.23
C GLN A 190 -1.09 0.78 -5.51
N LEU A 191 -0.25 -0.25 -5.57
CA LEU A 191 -0.04 -1.09 -6.74
C LEU A 191 -0.91 -2.34 -6.68
N ASP A 192 -1.43 -2.75 -7.84
CA ASP A 192 -1.97 -4.08 -7.99
C ASP A 192 -0.83 -5.14 -8.00
N PRO A 193 -1.13 -6.43 -7.79
CA PRO A 193 -0.09 -7.46 -7.67
C PRO A 193 0.83 -7.58 -8.88
N PHE A 194 0.34 -7.29 -10.09
CA PHE A 194 1.15 -7.33 -11.31
C PHE A 194 2.11 -6.14 -11.36
N ALA A 195 1.61 -4.92 -11.12
CA ALA A 195 2.42 -3.71 -11.03
C ALA A 195 3.45 -3.82 -9.89
N GLN A 196 3.07 -4.45 -8.76
CA GLN A 196 3.94 -4.70 -7.64
C GLN A 196 5.13 -5.60 -8.02
N LYS A 197 4.88 -6.73 -8.70
CA LYS A 197 5.94 -7.62 -9.20
C LYS A 197 6.88 -6.89 -10.16
N ASN A 198 6.34 -6.10 -11.09
CA ASN A 198 7.15 -5.33 -12.03
C ASN A 198 8.00 -4.28 -11.30
N PHE A 199 7.41 -3.57 -10.34
CA PHE A 199 8.10 -2.56 -9.55
C PHE A 199 9.23 -3.17 -8.71
N THR A 200 8.99 -4.28 -8.03
CA THR A 200 10.00 -4.97 -7.21
C THR A 200 11.14 -5.54 -8.06
N ALA A 201 10.84 -6.14 -9.20
CA ALA A 201 11.87 -6.61 -10.15
C ALA A 201 12.74 -5.45 -10.67
N LEU A 202 12.10 -4.30 -10.96
CA LEU A 202 12.81 -3.10 -11.38
C LEU A 202 13.68 -2.52 -10.26
N LEU A 203 13.18 -2.54 -9.02
CA LEU A 203 13.94 -2.09 -7.85
C LEU A 203 15.18 -2.95 -7.60
N GLU A 204 15.06 -4.26 -7.82
CA GLU A 204 16.22 -5.18 -7.77
C GLU A 204 17.28 -4.78 -8.80
N ARG A 205 16.88 -4.53 -10.04
CA ARG A 205 17.78 -4.05 -11.09
C ARG A 205 18.44 -2.72 -10.71
N VAL A 206 17.68 -1.78 -10.16
CA VAL A 206 18.22 -0.50 -9.65
C VAL A 206 19.32 -0.74 -8.62
N ALA A 207 19.08 -1.59 -7.64
CA ALA A 207 20.08 -1.88 -6.62
C ALA A 207 21.31 -2.58 -7.22
N ARG A 208 21.10 -3.67 -8.00
CA ARG A 208 22.20 -4.53 -8.46
C ARG A 208 22.98 -3.95 -9.64
N GLU A 209 22.29 -3.46 -10.67
CA GLU A 209 22.91 -2.97 -11.90
C GLU A 209 23.47 -1.54 -11.75
N LEU A 210 22.75 -0.66 -11.03
CA LEU A 210 23.19 0.72 -10.82
C LEU A 210 23.96 0.92 -9.51
N ASN A 211 24.15 -0.13 -8.71
CA ASN A 211 24.87 -0.13 -7.42
C ASN A 211 24.31 0.92 -6.42
N VAL A 212 23.00 1.12 -6.40
CA VAL A 212 22.32 2.05 -5.50
C VAL A 212 21.97 1.34 -4.20
N ALA A 213 22.25 1.97 -3.06
CA ALA A 213 21.76 1.51 -1.76
C ALA A 213 20.26 1.83 -1.64
N VAL A 214 19.44 0.85 -1.26
CA VAL A 214 17.98 1.01 -1.19
C VAL A 214 17.49 0.73 0.22
N LEU A 215 16.74 1.67 0.80
CA LEU A 215 16.04 1.50 2.06
C LEU A 215 14.53 1.66 1.84
N VAL A 216 13.78 0.60 2.07
CA VAL A 216 12.33 0.54 1.87
C VAL A 216 11.63 0.45 3.22
N ALA A 217 10.83 1.44 3.57
CA ALA A 217 9.89 1.34 4.66
C ALA A 217 8.60 0.69 4.15
N THR A 218 8.21 -0.44 4.73
CA THR A 218 6.99 -1.14 4.33
C THR A 218 6.43 -2.00 5.45
N HIS A 219 5.14 -2.29 5.39
CA HIS A 219 4.48 -3.32 6.19
C HIS A 219 4.21 -4.60 5.36
N ASP A 220 4.34 -4.52 4.03
CA ASP A 220 4.18 -5.66 3.11
C ASP A 220 5.51 -6.39 2.94
N VAL A 221 5.76 -7.34 3.83
CA VAL A 221 6.98 -8.17 3.81
C VAL A 221 6.99 -9.08 2.57
N ALA A 222 5.82 -9.62 2.18
CA ALA A 222 5.73 -10.61 1.12
C ALA A 222 6.19 -10.08 -0.24
N ALA A 223 5.91 -8.81 -0.54
CA ALA A 223 6.32 -8.17 -1.78
C ALA A 223 7.84 -8.08 -1.97
N PHE A 224 8.58 -7.97 -0.87
CA PHE A 224 10.03 -7.72 -0.88
C PHE A 224 10.85 -8.87 -0.30
N GLU A 225 10.21 -9.96 0.14
CA GLU A 225 10.86 -11.04 0.88
C GLU A 225 12.07 -11.65 0.15
N HIS A 226 11.93 -11.83 -1.14
CA HIS A 226 12.97 -12.42 -2.00
C HIS A 226 14.07 -11.44 -2.42
N LEU A 227 13.88 -10.13 -2.20
CA LEU A 227 14.81 -9.07 -2.60
C LEU A 227 15.68 -8.57 -1.46
N ALA A 228 15.19 -8.70 -0.22
CA ALA A 228 15.79 -8.10 0.95
C ALA A 228 17.11 -8.76 1.34
N ASP A 229 18.18 -7.99 1.39
CA ASP A 229 19.46 -8.41 1.98
C ASP A 229 19.44 -8.26 3.51
N ILE A 230 18.75 -7.23 4.01
CA ILE A 230 18.64 -6.91 5.45
C ILE A 230 17.20 -6.61 5.79
N ARG A 231 16.75 -7.11 6.92
CA ARG A 231 15.44 -6.82 7.51
C ARG A 231 15.63 -6.18 8.88
N ILE A 232 15.03 -5.01 9.06
CA ILE A 232 15.12 -4.20 10.26
C ILE A 232 13.72 -4.06 10.81
N HIS A 233 13.46 -4.66 11.97
CA HIS A 233 12.15 -4.62 12.62
C HIS A 233 12.08 -3.51 13.67
N LEU A 234 11.03 -2.70 13.61
CA LEU A 234 10.72 -1.65 14.58
C LEU A 234 9.58 -2.06 15.52
N ASP A 235 9.55 -3.35 15.91
CA ASP A 235 8.53 -3.91 16.78
C ASP A 235 9.12 -4.08 18.18
N GLY A 236 8.77 -3.22 19.14
CA GLY A 236 9.16 -3.36 20.54
C GLY A 236 10.22 -2.37 21.01
N GLU A 237 10.70 -2.56 22.24
CA GLU A 237 11.57 -1.63 22.94
C GLU A 237 12.99 -1.48 22.35
N LYS A 238 13.39 -2.37 21.43
CA LYS A 238 14.67 -2.26 20.69
C LYS A 238 14.53 -2.76 19.26
N PRO A 239 15.05 -2.01 18.28
CA PRO A 239 15.08 -2.45 16.89
C PRO A 239 15.94 -3.70 16.75
N ASN A 240 15.42 -4.70 16.04
CA ASN A 240 16.12 -5.96 15.80
C ASN A 240 16.55 -6.04 14.34
N VAL A 241 17.86 -6.10 14.09
CA VAL A 241 18.44 -6.20 12.75
C VAL A 241 18.68 -7.67 12.44
N LEU A 242 17.94 -8.23 11.51
CA LEU A 242 18.12 -9.59 11.03
C LEU A 242 18.75 -9.55 9.63
N GLN A 243 19.93 -10.13 9.48
CA GLN A 243 20.46 -10.46 8.14
C GLN A 243 19.57 -11.54 7.55
N ALA A 244 19.17 -11.38 6.29
CA ALA A 244 18.41 -12.40 5.59
C ALA A 244 19.32 -13.61 5.36
N ASP A 245 19.11 -14.68 6.10
CA ASP A 245 19.72 -15.96 5.80
C ASP A 245 19.18 -16.45 4.46
N SER A 246 20.10 -16.73 3.53
CA SER A 246 19.81 -17.24 2.19
C SER A 246 19.19 -18.66 2.17
N SER A 247 18.79 -19.19 3.31
CA SER A 247 18.29 -20.55 3.51
C SER A 247 16.82 -20.68 3.89
N SER A 248 16.09 -19.60 4.13
CA SER A 248 14.64 -19.70 4.46
C SER A 248 13.75 -19.43 3.25
N ARG A 249 13.87 -20.26 2.21
CA ARG A 249 12.76 -20.55 1.30
C ARG A 249 11.79 -21.48 2.04
N GLN A 250 11.07 -20.96 3.01
CA GLN A 250 9.86 -21.62 3.49
C GLN A 250 8.66 -20.97 2.81
N ALA A 251 8.09 -21.72 1.87
CA ALA A 251 6.76 -21.47 1.37
C ALA A 251 5.81 -21.23 2.55
N LEU A 252 5.20 -20.06 2.60
CA LEU A 252 4.03 -19.82 3.43
C LEU A 252 2.93 -20.70 2.86
N CYS A 253 2.85 -21.96 3.32
CA CYS A 253 1.66 -22.76 3.12
C CYS A 253 0.50 -21.97 3.74
N PRO A 254 -0.56 -21.68 3.00
CA PRO A 254 -1.80 -21.22 3.58
C PRO A 254 -2.23 -22.28 4.57
N ARG A 255 -2.37 -21.92 5.83
CA ARG A 255 -3.07 -22.76 6.78
C ARG A 255 -4.47 -22.95 6.19
N SER A 256 -4.74 -24.14 5.70
CA SER A 256 -6.06 -24.58 5.31
C SER A 256 -6.97 -24.54 6.55
N SER A 257 -7.58 -23.41 6.80
CA SER A 257 -8.87 -23.40 7.45
C SER A 257 -9.84 -23.92 6.39
N ALA A 258 -10.30 -25.15 6.58
CA ALA A 258 -11.32 -25.75 5.76
C ALA A 258 -12.44 -24.72 5.53
N PRO A 259 -12.89 -24.50 4.28
CA PRO A 259 -14.05 -23.69 4.04
C PRO A 259 -15.20 -24.35 4.81
N ASN A 260 -15.85 -23.57 5.66
CA ASN A 260 -17.13 -23.96 6.23
C ASN A 260 -18.07 -24.15 5.04
N GLN A 261 -18.24 -25.40 4.62
CA GLN A 261 -19.32 -25.80 3.73
C GLN A 261 -20.62 -25.66 4.50
N ALA A 262 -21.07 -24.43 4.66
CA ALA A 262 -22.48 -24.17 4.88
C ALA A 262 -23.14 -24.25 3.51
N SER A 263 -23.53 -25.44 3.12
CA SER A 263 -24.52 -25.67 2.06
C SER A 263 -25.87 -25.10 2.52
N THR A 264 -26.02 -23.79 2.41
CA THR A 264 -27.34 -23.16 2.39
C THR A 264 -27.75 -23.10 0.94
N THR A 265 -28.86 -23.77 0.63
CA THR A 265 -29.62 -23.61 -0.61
C THR A 265 -29.84 -22.11 -0.84
N ALA A 266 -28.96 -21.51 -1.64
CA ALA A 266 -29.07 -20.13 -2.04
C ALA A 266 -30.31 -19.96 -2.92
N ASP A 267 -31.19 -19.07 -2.53
CA ASP A 267 -32.20 -18.50 -3.42
C ASP A 267 -31.42 -17.89 -4.60
N SER A 268 -31.51 -18.53 -5.78
CA SER A 268 -30.65 -18.25 -6.93
C SER A 268 -31.01 -16.96 -7.69
N THR A 269 -31.78 -16.06 -7.06
CA THR A 269 -32.13 -14.79 -7.70
C THR A 269 -31.07 -13.72 -7.40
N PRO A 270 -30.49 -13.06 -8.42
CA PRO A 270 -29.52 -12.00 -8.23
C PRO A 270 -30.17 -10.81 -7.51
N VAL A 271 -29.46 -10.28 -6.48
CA VAL A 271 -29.87 -9.08 -5.74
C VAL A 271 -29.25 -7.82 -6.33
N LEU A 272 -28.15 -7.95 -7.07
CA LEU A 272 -27.50 -6.90 -7.84
C LEU A 272 -27.16 -7.43 -9.23
N GLU A 273 -27.66 -6.76 -10.28
CA GLU A 273 -27.42 -7.15 -11.66
C GLU A 273 -27.02 -5.96 -12.52
N PHE A 274 -25.99 -6.13 -13.32
CA PHE A 274 -25.55 -5.23 -14.39
C PHE A 274 -25.83 -5.92 -15.72
N SER A 275 -26.65 -5.29 -16.56
CA SER A 275 -27.01 -5.82 -17.86
C SER A 275 -26.45 -4.92 -18.96
N ALA A 276 -25.34 -5.35 -19.60
CA ALA A 276 -24.63 -4.68 -20.70
C ALA A 276 -24.35 -3.20 -20.43
N VAL A 277 -23.89 -2.86 -19.23
CA VAL A 277 -23.65 -1.49 -18.77
C VAL A 277 -22.46 -0.89 -19.49
N THR A 278 -22.65 0.32 -20.01
CA THR A 278 -21.60 1.13 -20.65
C THR A 278 -21.49 2.46 -19.91
N PHE A 279 -20.26 2.85 -19.57
CA PHE A 279 -20.00 4.09 -18.85
C PHE A 279 -18.73 4.78 -19.33
N ALA A 280 -18.78 6.13 -19.41
CA ALA A 280 -17.62 7.02 -19.50
C ALA A 280 -17.88 8.25 -18.65
N TYR A 281 -16.83 8.83 -18.09
CA TYR A 281 -16.95 10.10 -17.36
C TYR A 281 -17.30 11.26 -18.30
N PRO A 282 -18.02 12.28 -17.82
CA PRO A 282 -18.51 13.39 -18.65
C PRO A 282 -17.42 14.17 -19.41
N GLN A 283 -16.19 14.14 -18.88
CA GLN A 283 -15.04 14.89 -19.46
C GLN A 283 -14.15 14.01 -20.35
N SER A 284 -14.50 12.75 -20.56
CA SER A 284 -13.72 11.80 -21.36
C SER A 284 -14.62 11.09 -22.36
N ASP A 285 -14.17 11.00 -23.60
CA ASP A 285 -14.80 10.14 -24.62
C ASP A 285 -14.38 8.67 -24.48
N GLN A 286 -13.37 8.38 -23.65
CA GLN A 286 -12.89 7.04 -23.41
C GLN A 286 -13.87 6.28 -22.53
N LEU A 287 -14.29 5.11 -22.99
CA LEU A 287 -15.13 4.20 -22.21
C LEU A 287 -14.32 3.62 -21.05
N VAL A 288 -14.88 3.73 -19.86
CA VAL A 288 -14.34 3.05 -18.65
C VAL A 288 -14.98 1.67 -18.50
N LEU A 289 -16.26 1.54 -18.88
CA LEU A 289 -16.96 0.25 -18.94
C LEU A 289 -17.59 0.05 -20.30
N GLY A 290 -17.33 -1.12 -20.92
CA GLY A 290 -17.79 -1.49 -22.25
C GLY A 290 -18.70 -2.72 -22.25
N LYS A 291 -20.05 -2.53 -22.13
CA LYS A 291 -21.04 -3.61 -22.08
C LYS A 291 -20.78 -4.59 -20.91
N CYS A 292 -20.44 -4.06 -19.76
CA CYS A 292 -20.19 -4.84 -18.56
C CYS A 292 -21.47 -5.50 -18.05
N SER A 293 -21.41 -6.79 -17.75
CA SER A 293 -22.50 -7.57 -17.12
C SER A 293 -21.95 -8.28 -15.87
N LEU A 294 -22.69 -8.21 -14.76
CA LEU A 294 -22.34 -8.81 -13.48
C LEU A 294 -23.62 -9.21 -12.76
N GLU A 295 -23.61 -10.39 -12.15
CA GLU A 295 -24.69 -10.85 -11.28
C GLU A 295 -24.12 -11.19 -9.91
N VAL A 296 -24.76 -10.70 -8.85
CA VAL A 296 -24.38 -10.97 -7.45
C VAL A 296 -25.60 -11.52 -6.74
N THR A 297 -25.45 -12.71 -6.16
CA THR A 297 -26.51 -13.40 -5.42
C THR A 297 -26.60 -12.91 -3.97
N GLY A 298 -27.73 -13.19 -3.33
CA GLY A 298 -27.90 -12.79 -1.92
C GLY A 298 -26.97 -13.55 -0.98
N ARG A 299 -26.45 -12.84 0.04
CA ARG A 299 -25.58 -13.38 1.09
C ARG A 299 -24.21 -13.86 0.64
N GLU A 300 -23.78 -13.55 -0.58
CA GLU A 300 -22.42 -13.85 -1.02
C GLU A 300 -21.48 -12.68 -0.78
N ILE A 301 -20.18 -12.97 -0.67
CA ILE A 301 -19.10 -12.00 -0.77
C ILE A 301 -18.50 -12.14 -2.17
N ARG A 302 -18.74 -11.14 -3.02
CA ARG A 302 -18.19 -11.03 -4.36
C ARG A 302 -16.95 -10.14 -4.36
N ALA A 303 -15.80 -10.68 -4.72
CA ALA A 303 -14.59 -9.89 -4.96
C ALA A 303 -14.49 -9.48 -6.43
N LEU A 304 -14.23 -8.20 -6.67
CA LEU A 304 -13.87 -7.63 -7.97
C LEU A 304 -12.36 -7.44 -8.03
N VAL A 305 -11.69 -8.20 -8.88
CA VAL A 305 -10.23 -8.21 -9.04
C VAL A 305 -9.85 -7.69 -10.41
N GLY A 306 -8.75 -6.96 -10.51
CA GLY A 306 -8.25 -6.44 -11.79
C GLY A 306 -7.17 -5.39 -11.58
N GLY A 307 -6.47 -5.02 -12.65
CA GLY A 307 -5.44 -3.97 -12.62
C GLY A 307 -6.00 -2.59 -12.28
N ASN A 308 -5.09 -1.65 -11.98
CA ASN A 308 -5.47 -0.24 -11.79
C ASN A 308 -6.06 0.31 -13.08
N GLY A 309 -7.14 1.11 -12.96
CA GLY A 309 -7.84 1.65 -14.14
C GLY A 309 -8.79 0.69 -14.84
N SER A 310 -8.92 -0.58 -14.41
CA SER A 310 -9.81 -1.56 -15.05
C SER A 310 -11.32 -1.26 -14.90
N GLY A 311 -11.69 -0.30 -14.05
CA GLY A 311 -13.09 0.12 -13.86
C GLY A 311 -13.75 -0.38 -12.56
N LYS A 312 -13.05 -1.06 -11.64
CA LYS A 312 -13.59 -1.58 -10.38
C LYS A 312 -14.33 -0.54 -9.55
N SER A 313 -13.65 0.57 -9.20
CA SER A 313 -14.27 1.66 -8.41
C SER A 313 -15.46 2.30 -9.14
N THR A 314 -15.41 2.33 -10.47
CA THR A 314 -16.54 2.81 -11.30
C THR A 314 -17.72 1.85 -11.21
N LEU A 315 -17.49 0.53 -11.25
CA LEU A 315 -18.53 -0.49 -11.04
C LEU A 315 -19.18 -0.33 -9.66
N LEU A 316 -18.37 -0.15 -8.60
CA LEU A 316 -18.89 0.05 -7.25
C LEU A 316 -19.71 1.34 -7.13
N LYS A 317 -19.26 2.45 -7.71
CA LYS A 317 -20.02 3.73 -7.73
C LYS A 317 -21.34 3.61 -8.49
N LEU A 318 -21.37 2.82 -9.56
CA LEU A 318 -22.58 2.52 -10.31
C LEU A 318 -23.51 1.62 -9.51
N ALA A 319 -23.00 0.58 -8.82
CA ALA A 319 -23.76 -0.29 -7.92
C ALA A 319 -24.39 0.49 -6.78
N ALA A 320 -23.63 1.41 -6.19
CA ALA A 320 -24.09 2.31 -5.12
C ALA A 320 -25.07 3.41 -5.60
N GLY A 321 -25.29 3.56 -6.91
CA GLY A 321 -26.14 4.62 -7.46
C GLY A 321 -25.53 6.02 -7.44
N VAL A 322 -24.24 6.16 -7.11
CA VAL A 322 -23.48 7.42 -7.15
C VAL A 322 -23.29 7.90 -8.59
N LEU A 323 -23.12 6.95 -9.52
CA LEU A 323 -23.03 7.21 -10.95
C LEU A 323 -24.22 6.58 -11.68
N ARG A 324 -24.51 7.07 -12.89
CA ARG A 324 -25.55 6.52 -13.76
C ARG A 324 -24.94 5.99 -15.05
N PRO A 325 -25.35 4.81 -15.54
CA PRO A 325 -24.81 4.27 -16.77
C PRO A 325 -25.21 5.12 -17.99
N ARG A 326 -24.36 5.17 -19.02
CA ARG A 326 -24.72 5.77 -20.32
C ARG A 326 -25.66 4.88 -21.11
N ARG A 327 -25.46 3.55 -21.02
CA ARG A 327 -26.30 2.52 -21.65
C ARG A 327 -26.34 1.28 -20.75
N GLY A 328 -27.32 0.40 -20.95
CA GLY A 328 -27.57 -0.75 -20.14
C GLY A 328 -28.40 -0.43 -18.90
N HIS A 329 -28.63 -1.43 -18.08
CA HIS A 329 -29.45 -1.34 -16.88
C HIS A 329 -28.71 -1.89 -15.68
N ILE A 330 -29.00 -1.30 -14.50
CA ILE A 330 -28.52 -1.81 -13.20
C ILE A 330 -29.77 -2.05 -12.36
N TYR A 331 -29.92 -3.28 -11.93
CA TYR A 331 -30.94 -3.67 -10.98
C TYR A 331 -30.31 -3.90 -9.62
N ASN A 332 -30.75 -3.18 -8.60
CA ASN A 332 -30.30 -3.33 -7.22
C ASN A 332 -31.52 -3.46 -6.32
N GLN A 333 -31.84 -4.68 -5.92
CA GLN A 333 -32.98 -4.99 -5.05
C GLN A 333 -32.79 -4.41 -3.64
N LEU A 334 -31.53 -4.21 -3.21
CA LEU A 334 -31.16 -3.77 -1.87
C LEU A 334 -30.79 -2.29 -1.82
N GLN A 335 -31.12 -1.48 -2.83
CA GLN A 335 -30.74 -0.08 -2.94
C GLN A 335 -31.13 0.77 -1.71
N GLN A 336 -32.23 0.45 -1.04
CA GLN A 336 -32.67 1.17 0.16
C GLN A 336 -31.99 0.69 1.46
N SER A 337 -31.25 -0.42 1.41
CA SER A 337 -30.52 -1.01 2.53
C SER A 337 -29.09 -1.32 2.10
N GLN A 338 -28.38 -0.31 1.62
CA GLN A 338 -27.00 -0.42 1.18
C GLN A 338 -26.08 0.52 1.92
N GLY A 339 -24.82 0.08 2.12
CA GLY A 339 -23.72 0.87 2.62
C GLY A 339 -22.58 0.90 1.61
N TYR A 340 -22.01 2.07 1.33
CA TYR A 340 -20.88 2.25 0.42
C TYR A 340 -19.70 2.86 1.14
N ILE A 341 -18.54 2.20 1.07
CA ILE A 341 -17.27 2.73 1.56
C ILE A 341 -16.40 3.03 0.33
N PRO A 342 -16.10 4.31 0.07
CA PRO A 342 -15.19 4.70 -1.00
C PRO A 342 -13.74 4.38 -0.64
N GLN A 343 -12.85 4.39 -1.63
CA GLN A 343 -11.41 4.18 -1.47
C GLN A 343 -10.77 5.19 -0.50
N ASP A 344 -11.33 6.40 -0.42
CA ASP A 344 -10.93 7.44 0.53
C ASP A 344 -12.01 7.52 1.63
N PRO A 345 -11.73 6.97 2.83
CA PRO A 345 -12.70 6.91 3.93
C PRO A 345 -13.06 8.29 4.48
N GLU A 346 -12.20 9.29 4.31
CA GLU A 346 -12.41 10.66 4.77
C GLU A 346 -13.68 11.28 4.18
N LEU A 347 -14.08 10.83 2.99
CA LEU A 347 -15.33 11.30 2.34
C LEU A 347 -16.61 10.95 3.13
N LEU A 348 -16.52 10.05 4.12
CA LEU A 348 -17.63 9.67 4.99
C LEU A 348 -17.69 10.49 6.29
N PHE A 349 -16.66 11.31 6.57
CA PHE A 349 -16.55 12.03 7.82
C PHE A 349 -16.95 13.49 7.66
N THR A 350 -17.94 13.91 8.43
CA THR A 350 -18.55 15.25 8.37
C THR A 350 -18.69 15.92 9.74
N CYS A 351 -18.45 15.17 10.83
CA CYS A 351 -18.61 15.63 12.20
C CYS A 351 -17.27 15.99 12.86
N GLN A 352 -17.35 16.69 14.00
CA GLN A 352 -16.17 17.18 14.73
C GLN A 352 -15.54 16.10 15.64
N SER A 353 -16.27 15.02 15.94
CA SER A 353 -15.77 13.93 16.77
C SER A 353 -16.23 12.57 16.26
N VAL A 354 -15.46 11.53 16.60
CA VAL A 354 -15.81 10.13 16.31
C VAL A 354 -17.16 9.78 16.91
N GLY A 355 -17.46 10.27 18.12
CA GLY A 355 -18.74 10.03 18.77
C GLY A 355 -19.93 10.61 17.98
N GLU A 356 -19.80 11.83 17.47
CA GLU A 356 -20.82 12.44 16.61
C GLU A 356 -20.96 11.69 15.27
N GLU A 357 -19.84 11.26 14.67
CA GLU A 357 -19.85 10.47 13.44
C GLU A 357 -20.63 9.16 13.59
N LEU A 358 -20.40 8.44 14.69
CA LEU A 358 -21.08 7.17 14.95
C LEU A 358 -22.54 7.37 15.38
N ALA A 359 -22.88 8.51 15.98
CA ALA A 359 -24.27 8.85 16.35
C ALA A 359 -25.07 9.40 15.17
N GLN A 360 -24.43 9.92 14.12
CA GLN A 360 -25.07 10.61 13.00
C GLN A 360 -26.17 9.77 12.32
N TRP A 361 -25.96 8.46 12.17
CA TRP A 361 -26.90 7.55 11.51
C TRP A 361 -27.75 6.74 12.50
N GLN A 362 -27.62 6.99 13.80
CA GLN A 362 -28.43 6.37 14.85
C GLN A 362 -29.89 6.88 14.87
N GLN A 363 -30.16 7.95 14.12
CA GLN A 363 -31.50 8.53 14.04
C GLN A 363 -32.50 7.53 13.47
N GLY A 364 -33.36 7.00 14.37
CA GLY A 364 -34.37 5.98 14.05
C GLY A 364 -34.23 4.67 14.85
N GLY A 365 -33.23 4.54 15.76
CA GLY A 365 -33.11 3.41 16.66
C GLY A 365 -32.54 2.15 15.98
N THR A 366 -31.75 2.32 14.91
CA THR A 366 -31.17 1.20 14.15
C THR A 366 -30.12 0.43 14.93
N TYR A 367 -29.42 1.07 15.87
CA TYR A 367 -28.38 0.46 16.73
C TYR A 367 -28.27 1.20 18.06
N SER A 368 -27.73 0.53 19.08
CA SER A 368 -27.52 1.03 20.44
C SER A 368 -26.06 1.44 20.67
N ASP A 369 -25.78 2.15 21.77
CA ASP A 369 -24.42 2.46 22.22
C ASP A 369 -23.62 1.19 22.51
N GLN A 370 -24.29 0.11 22.91
CA GLN A 370 -23.66 -1.20 23.09
C GLN A 370 -23.21 -1.79 21.76
N ASP A 371 -24.02 -1.71 20.68
CA ASP A 371 -23.59 -2.14 19.32
C ASP A 371 -22.35 -1.35 18.87
N VAL A 372 -22.30 -0.03 19.16
CA VAL A 372 -21.13 0.81 18.87
C VAL A 372 -19.88 0.31 19.58
N GLN A 373 -19.98 0.07 20.90
CA GLN A 373 -18.84 -0.41 21.69
C GLN A 373 -18.35 -1.77 21.21
N GLU A 374 -19.27 -2.73 20.98
CA GLU A 374 -18.93 -4.06 20.49
C GLU A 374 -18.18 -4.03 19.14
N LEU A 375 -18.64 -3.21 18.19
CA LEU A 375 -17.98 -3.10 16.90
C LEU A 375 -16.63 -2.37 16.98
N LEU A 376 -16.50 -1.35 17.84
CA LEU A 376 -15.21 -0.69 18.09
C LEU A 376 -14.19 -1.63 18.73
N GLU A 377 -14.60 -2.49 19.64
CA GLU A 377 -13.76 -3.52 20.25
C GLU A 377 -13.36 -4.57 19.19
N ALA A 378 -14.34 -5.09 18.44
CA ALA A 378 -14.09 -6.08 17.38
C ALA A 378 -13.20 -5.57 16.26
N SER A 379 -13.27 -4.28 15.95
CA SER A 379 -12.40 -3.64 14.93
C SER A 379 -10.96 -3.42 15.39
N GLY A 380 -10.67 -3.55 16.69
CA GLY A 380 -9.35 -3.25 17.26
C GLY A 380 -9.05 -1.76 17.43
N LEU A 381 -9.98 -0.86 17.16
CA LEU A 381 -9.81 0.60 17.35
C LEU A 381 -9.53 0.96 18.81
N LEU A 382 -10.00 0.15 19.76
CA LEU A 382 -9.78 0.35 21.18
C LEU A 382 -8.49 -0.32 21.72
N ALA A 383 -7.72 -1.01 20.88
CA ALA A 383 -6.52 -1.73 21.33
C ALA A 383 -5.42 -0.82 21.91
N ARG A 384 -5.36 0.45 21.46
CA ARG A 384 -4.32 1.42 21.87
C ARG A 384 -4.88 2.71 22.47
N THR A 385 -6.20 2.79 22.69
CA THR A 385 -6.85 4.01 23.22
C THR A 385 -8.07 3.62 24.07
N THR A 386 -8.49 4.51 24.96
CA THR A 386 -9.72 4.30 25.71
C THR A 386 -10.95 4.74 24.89
N TYR A 387 -12.09 4.11 25.14
CA TYR A 387 -13.36 4.46 24.49
C TYR A 387 -13.65 5.96 24.54
N GLN A 388 -13.55 6.60 25.71
CA GLN A 388 -13.81 8.03 25.87
C GLN A 388 -12.86 8.90 25.04
N LYS A 389 -11.58 8.55 24.99
CA LYS A 389 -10.58 9.29 24.22
C LYS A 389 -10.86 9.15 22.72
N LEU A 390 -11.16 7.95 22.24
CA LEU A 390 -11.53 7.73 20.84
C LEU A 390 -12.76 8.53 20.46
N MET A 391 -13.84 8.46 21.25
CA MET A 391 -15.10 9.15 20.98
C MET A 391 -14.97 10.68 20.94
N SER A 392 -14.03 11.25 21.71
CA SER A 392 -13.75 12.70 21.71
C SER A 392 -12.72 13.15 20.65
N SER A 393 -12.04 12.22 19.98
CA SER A 393 -11.05 12.55 18.95
C SER A 393 -11.72 13.02 17.67
N HIS A 394 -11.07 13.93 16.94
CA HIS A 394 -11.52 14.30 15.59
C HIS A 394 -11.21 13.14 14.62
N PRO A 395 -12.11 12.78 13.68
CA PRO A 395 -11.86 11.70 12.71
C PRO A 395 -10.55 11.86 11.91
N TYR A 396 -10.20 13.09 11.56
CA TYR A 396 -8.97 13.40 10.82
C TYR A 396 -7.68 13.34 11.67
N ASP A 397 -7.78 13.25 13.00
CA ASP A 397 -6.62 13.01 13.88
C ASP A 397 -6.25 11.52 13.96
N LEU A 398 -7.09 10.65 13.41
CA LEU A 398 -6.84 9.23 13.34
C LEU A 398 -5.86 8.90 12.21
N SER A 399 -5.05 7.86 12.39
CA SER A 399 -4.23 7.34 11.27
C SER A 399 -5.13 6.82 10.13
N GLY A 400 -4.61 6.80 8.89
CA GLY A 400 -5.38 6.34 7.74
C GLY A 400 -6.01 4.95 7.93
N GLY A 401 -5.29 4.01 8.57
CA GLY A 401 -5.84 2.71 8.93
C GLY A 401 -6.98 2.78 9.95
N GLN A 402 -6.87 3.66 10.95
CA GLN A 402 -7.95 3.87 11.92
C GLN A 402 -9.17 4.55 11.28
N GLN A 403 -8.96 5.46 10.34
CA GLN A 403 -10.03 6.07 9.55
C GLN A 403 -10.77 5.01 8.71
N GLN A 404 -10.02 4.10 8.09
CA GLN A 404 -10.61 2.98 7.32
C GLN A 404 -11.47 2.08 8.21
N LEU A 405 -10.98 1.72 9.41
CA LEU A 405 -11.76 0.95 10.38
C LEU A 405 -12.98 1.71 10.89
N LEU A 406 -12.84 3.01 11.16
CA LEU A 406 -13.95 3.85 11.61
C LEU A 406 -15.05 3.91 10.53
N ALA A 407 -14.67 4.07 9.26
CA ALA A 407 -15.61 4.05 8.15
C ALA A 407 -16.33 2.69 8.05
N LEU A 408 -15.60 1.58 8.22
CA LEU A 408 -16.18 0.24 8.21
C LEU A 408 -17.16 0.05 9.38
N VAL A 409 -16.78 0.42 10.60
CA VAL A 409 -17.65 0.37 11.79
C VAL A 409 -18.91 1.20 11.55
N LYS A 410 -18.76 2.45 11.06
CA LYS A 410 -19.88 3.36 10.79
C LYS A 410 -20.91 2.74 9.82
N VAL A 411 -20.43 2.10 8.75
CA VAL A 411 -21.31 1.44 7.76
C VAL A 411 -21.91 0.15 8.31
N LEU A 412 -21.15 -0.67 9.04
CA LEU A 412 -21.66 -1.91 9.64
C LEU A 412 -22.76 -1.67 10.69
N LEU A 413 -22.68 -0.58 11.45
CA LEU A 413 -23.72 -0.17 12.41
C LEU A 413 -25.09 -0.01 11.75
N THR A 414 -25.15 0.37 10.49
CA THR A 414 -26.42 0.51 9.78
C THR A 414 -27.13 -0.81 9.49
N LYS A 415 -26.46 -1.96 9.70
CA LYS A 415 -26.95 -3.30 9.38
C LYS A 415 -27.46 -3.40 7.93
N ALA A 416 -26.76 -2.71 7.02
CA ALA A 416 -27.10 -2.70 5.60
C ALA A 416 -27.02 -4.13 5.00
N ARG A 417 -28.01 -4.46 4.18
CA ARG A 417 -28.08 -5.79 3.53
C ARG A 417 -27.17 -5.92 2.31
N LEU A 418 -26.72 -4.80 1.73
CA LEU A 418 -25.70 -4.73 0.68
C LEU A 418 -24.57 -3.83 1.13
N LEU A 419 -23.37 -4.38 1.25
CA LEU A 419 -22.16 -3.64 1.52
C LEU A 419 -21.32 -3.54 0.26
N ILE A 420 -20.94 -2.34 -0.12
CA ILE A 420 -20.13 -2.04 -1.31
C ILE A 420 -18.84 -1.39 -0.82
N LEU A 421 -17.70 -2.07 -0.98
CA LEU A 421 -16.44 -1.71 -0.35
C LEU A 421 -15.34 -1.52 -1.39
N ASP A 422 -14.73 -0.34 -1.42
CA ASP A 422 -13.63 -0.02 -2.32
C ASP A 422 -12.31 0.01 -1.53
N GLU A 423 -11.44 -1.00 -1.74
CA GLU A 423 -10.15 -1.19 -1.09
C GLU A 423 -10.20 -1.16 0.46
N PRO A 424 -11.04 -1.99 1.11
CA PRO A 424 -11.30 -1.87 2.56
C PRO A 424 -10.10 -2.19 3.46
N THR A 425 -9.04 -2.81 2.95
CA THR A 425 -7.83 -3.17 3.70
C THR A 425 -6.61 -2.34 3.30
N LYS A 426 -6.80 -1.30 2.48
CA LYS A 426 -5.70 -0.45 2.02
C LYS A 426 -5.01 0.26 3.17
N GLY A 427 -3.68 0.10 3.26
CA GLY A 427 -2.87 0.76 4.30
C GLY A 427 -2.99 0.15 5.70
N LEU A 428 -3.64 -1.02 5.85
CA LEU A 428 -3.76 -1.72 7.12
C LEU A 428 -2.60 -2.70 7.34
N ASP A 429 -2.17 -2.81 8.60
CA ASP A 429 -1.24 -3.85 9.03
C ASP A 429 -1.95 -5.22 9.17
N ALA A 430 -1.18 -6.30 9.26
CA ALA A 430 -1.71 -7.66 9.28
C ALA A 430 -2.74 -7.92 10.41
N PRO A 431 -2.51 -7.51 11.68
CA PRO A 431 -3.52 -7.69 12.73
C PRO A 431 -4.83 -6.95 12.44
N THR A 432 -4.74 -5.76 11.85
CA THR A 432 -5.92 -4.96 11.51
C THR A 432 -6.68 -5.55 10.33
N LYS A 433 -5.99 -6.14 9.35
CA LYS A 433 -6.64 -6.92 8.27
C LYS A 433 -7.42 -8.12 8.81
N ASP A 434 -6.90 -8.81 9.83
CA ASP A 434 -7.60 -9.90 10.50
C ASP A 434 -8.92 -9.43 11.13
N ALA A 435 -8.93 -8.25 11.74
CA ALA A 435 -10.16 -7.66 12.28
C ALA A 435 -11.17 -7.38 11.17
N VAL A 436 -10.75 -6.82 10.02
CA VAL A 436 -11.62 -6.61 8.85
C VAL A 436 -12.21 -7.92 8.35
N VAL A 437 -11.41 -8.98 8.20
CA VAL A 437 -11.88 -10.32 7.81
C VAL A 437 -12.99 -10.80 8.73
N ASN A 438 -12.79 -10.70 10.05
CA ASN A 438 -13.77 -11.15 11.04
C ASN A 438 -15.08 -10.32 10.98
N LEU A 439 -14.97 -9.01 10.80
CA LEU A 439 -16.12 -8.12 10.68
C LEU A 439 -16.94 -8.42 9.41
N LEU A 440 -16.29 -8.64 8.27
CA LEU A 440 -16.97 -8.97 7.02
C LEU A 440 -17.63 -10.35 7.07
N SER A 441 -16.94 -11.35 7.62
CA SER A 441 -17.50 -12.71 7.81
C SER A 441 -18.70 -12.70 8.75
N ARG A 442 -18.65 -11.89 9.80
CA ARG A 442 -19.79 -11.69 10.70
C ARG A 442 -20.97 -11.04 9.96
N ALA A 443 -20.73 -9.96 9.23
CA ALA A 443 -21.79 -9.28 8.46
C ALA A 443 -22.45 -10.22 7.43
N GLN A 444 -21.65 -11.06 6.73
CA GLN A 444 -22.19 -12.08 5.83
C GLN A 444 -23.05 -13.11 6.58
N SER A 445 -22.58 -13.61 7.72
CA SER A 445 -23.34 -14.57 8.55
C SER A 445 -24.66 -14.00 9.06
N GLU A 446 -24.72 -12.67 9.30
CA GLU A 446 -25.91 -11.92 9.64
C GLU A 446 -26.83 -11.65 8.42
N GLY A 447 -26.41 -12.07 7.22
CA GLY A 447 -27.23 -12.05 6.00
C GLY A 447 -26.91 -10.91 5.02
N ALA A 448 -25.81 -10.18 5.22
CA ALA A 448 -25.39 -9.17 4.27
C ALA A 448 -24.82 -9.79 2.99
N THR A 449 -25.08 -9.15 1.85
CA THR A 449 -24.38 -9.36 0.59
C THR A 449 -23.26 -8.33 0.50
N ILE A 450 -22.06 -8.75 0.09
CA ILE A 450 -20.90 -7.87 0.11
C ILE A 450 -20.24 -7.88 -1.26
N VAL A 451 -19.96 -6.70 -1.82
CA VAL A 451 -19.19 -6.54 -3.06
C VAL A 451 -17.92 -5.74 -2.73
N ILE A 452 -16.76 -6.35 -2.95
CA ILE A 452 -15.47 -5.78 -2.58
C ILE A 452 -14.64 -5.59 -3.85
N ALA A 453 -14.19 -4.37 -4.13
CA ALA A 453 -13.11 -4.15 -5.08
C ALA A 453 -11.81 -4.08 -4.30
N THR A 454 -10.88 -4.98 -4.60
CA THR A 454 -9.56 -4.99 -3.94
C THR A 454 -8.51 -5.73 -4.75
N HIS A 455 -7.25 -5.47 -4.45
CA HIS A 455 -6.10 -6.23 -4.92
C HIS A 455 -5.46 -7.07 -3.80
N ASP A 456 -6.04 -7.05 -2.59
CA ASP A 456 -5.57 -7.84 -1.46
C ASP A 456 -6.00 -9.31 -1.59
N MET A 457 -5.12 -10.14 -2.17
CA MET A 457 -5.39 -11.56 -2.37
C MET A 457 -5.56 -12.35 -1.07
N GLN A 458 -4.92 -11.88 0.02
CA GLN A 458 -5.09 -12.50 1.34
C GLN A 458 -6.49 -12.26 1.90
N LEU A 459 -7.04 -11.06 1.72
CA LEU A 459 -8.44 -10.79 2.07
C LEU A 459 -9.37 -11.68 1.25
N ILE A 460 -9.20 -11.69 -0.07
CA ILE A 460 -10.05 -12.44 -1.00
C ILE A 460 -10.08 -13.93 -0.65
N SER A 461 -8.92 -14.57 -0.46
CA SER A 461 -8.82 -15.99 -0.14
C SER A 461 -9.50 -16.38 1.18
N ARG A 462 -9.72 -15.42 2.08
CA ARG A 462 -10.28 -15.66 3.41
C ARG A 462 -11.79 -15.37 3.50
N VAL A 463 -12.29 -14.45 2.69
CA VAL A 463 -13.69 -14.00 2.85
C VAL A 463 -14.55 -14.18 1.59
N ALA A 464 -13.97 -14.14 0.39
CA ALA A 464 -14.78 -14.15 -0.84
C ALA A 464 -15.30 -15.54 -1.19
N ASP A 465 -16.58 -15.62 -1.58
CA ASP A 465 -17.17 -16.82 -2.13
C ASP A 465 -16.83 -16.95 -3.63
N ASN A 466 -16.97 -15.86 -4.37
CA ASN A 466 -16.70 -15.78 -5.79
C ASN A 466 -15.82 -14.59 -6.14
N VAL A 467 -15.00 -14.77 -7.16
CA VAL A 467 -14.13 -13.73 -7.72
C VAL A 467 -14.58 -13.39 -9.14
N SER A 468 -14.73 -12.11 -9.44
CA SER A 468 -14.97 -11.59 -10.78
C SER A 468 -13.77 -10.80 -11.27
N LEU A 469 -13.15 -11.22 -12.36
CA LEU A 469 -12.01 -10.54 -12.97
C LEU A 469 -12.49 -9.39 -13.86
N VAL A 470 -12.12 -8.18 -13.50
CA VAL A 470 -12.40 -6.94 -14.25
C VAL A 470 -11.20 -6.60 -15.15
N PHE A 471 -11.39 -6.68 -16.45
CA PHE A 471 -10.36 -6.40 -17.43
C PHE A 471 -10.95 -5.57 -18.57
N ASP A 472 -10.25 -4.49 -18.97
CA ASP A 472 -10.66 -3.58 -20.06
C ASP A 472 -12.12 -3.11 -19.97
N GLY A 473 -12.55 -2.76 -18.75
CA GLY A 473 -13.92 -2.29 -18.48
C GLY A 473 -15.02 -3.35 -18.62
N GLN A 474 -14.68 -4.64 -18.62
CA GLN A 474 -15.61 -5.76 -18.68
C GLN A 474 -15.34 -6.78 -17.58
N ILE A 475 -16.35 -7.57 -17.22
CA ILE A 475 -16.16 -8.77 -16.42
C ILE A 475 -15.75 -9.90 -17.38
N SER A 476 -14.48 -10.29 -17.30
CA SER A 476 -13.90 -11.32 -18.17
C SER A 476 -14.20 -12.73 -17.68
N LEU A 477 -14.31 -12.90 -16.37
CA LEU A 477 -14.48 -14.19 -15.73
C LEU A 477 -15.13 -14.01 -14.36
N THR A 478 -16.00 -14.95 -13.98
CA THR A 478 -16.50 -15.10 -12.60
C THR A 478 -16.41 -16.56 -12.23
N GLU A 479 -15.74 -16.86 -11.12
CA GLU A 479 -15.55 -18.23 -10.66
C GLU A 479 -15.45 -18.30 -9.12
N PRO A 480 -15.68 -19.48 -8.51
CA PRO A 480 -15.43 -19.69 -7.08
C PRO A 480 -14.00 -19.32 -6.71
N THR A 481 -13.82 -18.78 -5.49
CA THR A 481 -12.51 -18.32 -5.02
C THR A 481 -11.45 -19.43 -5.05
N SER A 482 -11.82 -20.68 -4.73
CA SER A 482 -10.89 -21.83 -4.80
C SER A 482 -10.36 -22.05 -6.22
N GLU A 483 -11.27 -22.09 -7.22
CA GLU A 483 -10.90 -22.29 -8.62
C GLU A 483 -10.07 -21.12 -9.15
N PHE A 484 -10.37 -19.90 -8.71
CA PHE A 484 -9.61 -18.69 -9.10
C PHE A 484 -8.15 -18.81 -8.72
N PHE A 485 -7.84 -19.20 -7.47
CA PHE A 485 -6.45 -19.35 -7.02
C PHE A 485 -5.74 -20.55 -7.62
N GLU A 486 -6.45 -21.67 -7.85
CA GLU A 486 -5.89 -22.84 -8.51
C GLU A 486 -5.52 -22.59 -9.99
N ASN A 487 -6.32 -21.79 -10.70
CA ASN A 487 -6.13 -21.53 -12.13
C ASN A 487 -5.29 -20.27 -12.42
N SER A 488 -4.98 -19.45 -11.42
CA SER A 488 -4.29 -18.19 -11.61
C SER A 488 -2.77 -18.37 -11.73
N TRP A 489 -2.19 -17.96 -12.88
CA TRP A 489 -0.73 -17.93 -13.07
C TRP A 489 -0.03 -16.79 -12.30
N VAL A 490 -0.75 -15.69 -12.06
CA VAL A 490 -0.20 -14.48 -11.40
C VAL A 490 -0.38 -14.55 -9.88
N TRP A 491 -1.45 -15.20 -9.41
CA TRP A 491 -1.86 -15.25 -8.01
C TRP A 491 -1.91 -16.68 -7.44
N SER A 492 -1.37 -17.66 -8.19
CA SER A 492 -1.19 -19.01 -7.63
C SER A 492 -0.31 -18.92 -6.40
N ALA A 493 -0.78 -19.44 -5.27
CA ALA A 493 0.05 -19.62 -4.08
C ALA A 493 1.14 -20.63 -4.42
N GLU A 494 2.39 -20.16 -4.66
CA GLU A 494 3.59 -20.97 -4.49
C GLU A 494 4.03 -20.95 -3.05
#